data_a259e81c6dad04acfc6a46574a3b1e77
#
_entry.id   a259e81c6dad04acfc6a46574a3b1e77
#
_cell.length_a   1.000
_cell.length_b   1.000
_cell.length_c   1.000
_cell.angle_alpha   90.00
_cell.angle_beta   90.00
_cell.angle_gamma   90.00
#
_symmetry.space_group_name_H-M   'P 1'
#
loop_
_entity.id
_entity.type
_entity.pdbx_description
1 polymer ?
#
loop_
_entity_poly.entity_id
_entity_poly.type
_entity_poly.pdbx_seq_one_letter_code
_entity_poly.pdbx_strand_id
1 'polypeptide(L)'
;MKKLTVLGVGSAGCRITAKLREMPGAGNLHLLGFDCDAEALKNSGLPEEDQILAGVKWRQGHGCGGRVNEGKTAAAAERENLSRILADAGLLVVIAGLGRGFGSGAMSVIQSVTSKLQLPTVFLLTTPFIFEGPSRSRTAEQTITADLLPLAGAVVTVPNDLLLCSLGPDVDHEEAFALADRVMAQSAMALALTLCSGNRLAADYDTLCALLGRRHAVCSIGHASVAADESEKERVLVEKLLDSPIMGGSSKLKQADAVFMILNGGEALSLGDARAVFENARKYISPECEVLIGAGADPSWGKEMQFVVLTVKFDRNGSETASTEESLPAAGRKGRKRRSSLDDEFQPDLFSSQTSDLGVMEGTPPVIIDGVNLDIPTFIRKNIPVGR
;
A
#
# COMPACT_ATOMS: atom_id res chain seq x y z
N MET A 1 -21.55 14.77 -3.93
CA MET A 1 -20.42 14.27 -3.12
C MET A 1 -19.60 13.34 -4.02
N LYS A 2 -18.28 13.48 -4.03
CA LYS A 2 -17.41 12.57 -4.76
C LYS A 2 -17.47 11.18 -4.09
N LYS A 3 -17.52 10.12 -4.88
CA LYS A 3 -17.66 8.75 -4.37
C LYS A 3 -16.32 8.23 -3.85
N LEU A 4 -16.36 7.47 -2.76
CA LEU A 4 -15.23 6.64 -2.37
C LEU A 4 -15.21 5.41 -3.28
N THR A 5 -14.08 5.19 -3.94
CA THR A 5 -13.88 4.05 -4.83
C THR A 5 -12.89 3.08 -4.19
N VAL A 6 -13.22 1.79 -4.21
CA VAL A 6 -12.32 0.70 -3.83
C VAL A 6 -12.00 -0.10 -5.08
N LEU A 7 -10.72 -0.23 -5.40
CA LEU A 7 -10.23 -0.97 -6.57
C LEU A 7 -9.45 -2.20 -6.11
N GLY A 8 -10.07 -3.37 -6.27
CA GLY A 8 -9.40 -4.66 -6.09
C GLY A 8 -8.53 -4.99 -7.29
N VAL A 9 -7.26 -5.26 -7.09
CA VAL A 9 -6.28 -5.50 -8.16
C VAL A 9 -5.71 -6.90 -8.05
N GLY A 10 -5.80 -7.64 -9.15
CA GLY A 10 -5.45 -9.06 -9.19
C GLY A 10 -6.46 -9.93 -8.45
N SER A 11 -6.32 -11.24 -8.58
CA SER A 11 -7.29 -12.20 -8.07
C SER A 11 -7.59 -12.06 -6.57
N ALA A 12 -6.57 -11.82 -5.74
CA ALA A 12 -6.75 -11.61 -4.31
C ALA A 12 -7.48 -10.28 -4.03
N GLY A 13 -7.06 -9.18 -4.66
CA GLY A 13 -7.69 -7.89 -4.49
C GLY A 13 -9.16 -7.89 -4.91
N CYS A 14 -9.49 -8.53 -6.02
CA CYS A 14 -10.87 -8.67 -6.49
C CYS A 14 -11.74 -9.47 -5.51
N ARG A 15 -11.23 -10.59 -4.97
CA ARG A 15 -11.93 -11.40 -3.95
C ARG A 15 -12.19 -10.61 -2.67
N ILE A 16 -11.18 -9.88 -2.19
CA ILE A 16 -11.30 -9.05 -0.98
C ILE A 16 -12.34 -7.94 -1.21
N THR A 17 -12.29 -7.29 -2.37
CA THR A 17 -13.25 -6.22 -2.72
C THR A 17 -14.68 -6.74 -2.82
N ALA A 18 -14.87 -7.95 -3.34
CA ALA A 18 -16.21 -8.58 -3.38
C ALA A 18 -16.78 -8.79 -1.97
N LYS A 19 -15.94 -9.21 -1.00
CA LYS A 19 -16.37 -9.40 0.40
C LYS A 19 -16.86 -8.09 1.06
N LEU A 20 -16.39 -6.94 0.60
CA LEU A 20 -16.88 -5.64 1.11
C LEU A 20 -18.37 -5.43 0.82
N ARG A 21 -18.91 -6.01 -0.24
CA ARG A 21 -20.34 -5.85 -0.59
C ARG A 21 -21.30 -6.36 0.48
N GLU A 22 -20.87 -7.35 1.24
CA GLU A 22 -21.66 -7.99 2.28
C GLU A 22 -21.55 -7.28 3.64
N MET A 23 -20.68 -6.28 3.73
CA MET A 23 -20.40 -5.59 4.98
C MET A 23 -21.31 -4.37 5.19
N PRO A 24 -21.62 -4.01 6.46
CA PRO A 24 -22.34 -2.78 6.77
C PRO A 24 -21.66 -1.55 6.15
N GLY A 25 -22.44 -0.65 5.55
CA GLY A 25 -21.92 0.57 4.93
C GLY A 25 -21.43 0.44 3.49
N ALA A 26 -21.43 -0.76 2.91
CA ALA A 26 -20.98 -1.02 1.54
C ALA A 26 -21.76 -0.23 0.46
N GLY A 27 -23.03 0.09 0.70
CA GLY A 27 -23.87 0.80 -0.27
C GLY A 27 -23.37 2.20 -0.65
N ASN A 28 -22.47 2.78 0.13
CA ASN A 28 -21.87 4.08 -0.13
C ASN A 28 -20.56 4.01 -0.93
N LEU A 29 -20.09 2.78 -1.25
CA LEU A 29 -18.83 2.53 -1.91
C LEU A 29 -19.04 2.20 -3.39
N HIS A 30 -18.10 2.64 -4.23
CA HIS A 30 -17.97 2.18 -5.61
C HIS A 30 -16.88 1.10 -5.64
N LEU A 31 -17.29 -0.16 -5.79
CA LEU A 31 -16.43 -1.33 -5.71
C LEU A 31 -16.09 -1.80 -7.11
N LEU A 32 -14.80 -1.90 -7.45
CA LEU A 32 -14.30 -2.30 -8.76
C LEU A 32 -13.27 -3.41 -8.65
N GLY A 33 -13.26 -4.32 -9.63
CA GLY A 33 -12.24 -5.35 -9.80
C GLY A 33 -11.42 -5.11 -11.06
N PHE A 34 -10.09 -5.27 -10.97
CA PHE A 34 -9.17 -5.07 -12.07
C PHE A 34 -8.16 -6.22 -12.13
N ASP A 35 -8.27 -7.06 -13.15
CA ASP A 35 -7.34 -8.18 -13.38
C ASP A 35 -7.18 -8.43 -14.89
N CYS A 36 -6.14 -9.15 -15.27
CA CYS A 36 -5.93 -9.66 -16.63
C CYS A 36 -6.39 -11.12 -16.80
N ASP A 37 -6.93 -11.73 -15.76
CA ASP A 37 -7.48 -13.07 -15.74
C ASP A 37 -9.00 -13.01 -15.66
N ALA A 38 -9.66 -13.41 -16.77
CA ALA A 38 -11.11 -13.37 -16.87
C ALA A 38 -11.81 -14.35 -15.95
N GLU A 39 -11.20 -15.52 -15.72
CA GLU A 39 -11.74 -16.53 -14.82
C GLU A 39 -11.63 -16.07 -13.35
N ALA A 40 -10.52 -15.48 -12.98
CA ALA A 40 -10.34 -14.89 -11.65
C ALA A 40 -11.34 -13.75 -11.38
N LEU A 41 -11.60 -12.88 -12.36
CA LEU A 41 -12.62 -11.83 -12.25
C LEU A 41 -14.01 -12.42 -12.09
N LYS A 42 -14.40 -13.38 -12.93
CA LYS A 42 -15.70 -14.06 -12.86
C LYS A 42 -15.92 -14.74 -11.52
N ASN A 43 -14.87 -15.40 -10.99
CA ASN A 43 -14.93 -16.11 -9.73
C ASN A 43 -14.72 -15.21 -8.49
N SER A 44 -14.49 -13.93 -8.68
CA SER A 44 -14.29 -12.98 -7.57
C SER A 44 -15.54 -12.71 -6.75
N GLY A 45 -16.73 -12.84 -7.36
CA GLY A 45 -18.02 -12.46 -6.78
C GLY A 45 -18.44 -11.02 -7.05
N LEU A 46 -17.64 -10.24 -7.80
CA LEU A 46 -18.04 -8.92 -8.28
C LEU A 46 -18.97 -9.02 -9.49
N PRO A 47 -19.98 -8.13 -9.64
CA PRO A 47 -20.80 -8.04 -10.85
C PRO A 47 -19.95 -7.72 -12.09
N GLU A 48 -20.40 -8.15 -13.27
CA GLU A 48 -19.67 -7.94 -14.53
C GLU A 48 -19.44 -6.45 -14.83
N GLU A 49 -20.40 -5.60 -14.52
CA GLU A 49 -20.32 -4.14 -14.70
C GLU A 49 -19.23 -3.47 -13.85
N ASP A 50 -18.85 -4.11 -12.75
CA ASP A 50 -17.81 -3.64 -11.82
C ASP A 50 -16.44 -4.28 -12.12
N GLN A 51 -16.34 -5.10 -13.18
CA GLN A 51 -15.11 -5.79 -13.56
C GLN A 51 -14.39 -5.08 -14.70
N ILE A 52 -13.09 -4.91 -14.58
CA ILE A 52 -12.20 -4.35 -15.59
C ILE A 52 -11.20 -5.42 -16.00
N LEU A 53 -11.36 -5.97 -17.20
CA LEU A 53 -10.46 -6.98 -17.75
C LEU A 53 -9.33 -6.31 -18.54
N ALA A 54 -8.09 -6.48 -18.07
CA ALA A 54 -6.92 -5.89 -18.67
C ALA A 54 -6.29 -6.77 -19.77
N GLY A 55 -5.71 -6.14 -20.78
CA GLY A 55 -4.89 -6.80 -21.78
C GLY A 55 -5.64 -7.77 -22.71
N VAL A 56 -6.94 -7.54 -22.95
CA VAL A 56 -7.84 -8.40 -23.73
C VAL A 56 -7.28 -8.70 -25.12
N LYS A 57 -6.68 -7.70 -25.79
CA LYS A 57 -6.25 -7.80 -27.20
C LYS A 57 -5.17 -8.86 -27.46
N TRP A 58 -4.38 -9.21 -26.46
CA TRP A 58 -3.22 -10.09 -26.61
C TRP A 58 -3.12 -11.20 -25.58
N ARG A 59 -3.84 -11.07 -24.43
CA ARG A 59 -3.91 -12.10 -23.39
C ARG A 59 -5.20 -12.93 -23.46
N GLN A 60 -6.25 -12.40 -24.07
CA GLN A 60 -7.54 -13.07 -24.21
C GLN A 60 -8.11 -13.57 -22.86
N GLY A 61 -7.75 -12.90 -21.76
CA GLY A 61 -8.22 -13.27 -20.42
C GLY A 61 -7.48 -14.41 -19.73
N HIS A 62 -6.35 -14.90 -20.27
CA HIS A 62 -5.60 -16.02 -19.68
C HIS A 62 -4.60 -15.61 -18.58
N GLY A 63 -4.74 -14.43 -18.01
CA GLY A 63 -3.83 -13.95 -16.98
C GLY A 63 -2.40 -13.67 -17.47
N CYS A 64 -1.49 -13.28 -16.58
CA CYS A 64 -0.10 -12.98 -16.92
C CYS A 64 0.90 -14.03 -16.41
N GLY A 65 0.43 -15.20 -15.95
CA GLY A 65 1.27 -16.33 -15.55
C GLY A 65 2.32 -15.99 -14.49
N GLY A 66 2.02 -15.07 -13.58
CA GLY A 66 2.93 -14.64 -12.51
C GLY A 66 4.02 -13.65 -12.96
N ARG A 67 4.09 -13.25 -14.24
CA ARG A 67 5.12 -12.34 -14.77
C ARG A 67 4.72 -10.87 -14.57
N VAL A 68 5.48 -10.14 -13.74
CA VAL A 68 5.21 -8.74 -13.36
C VAL A 68 5.18 -7.82 -14.57
N ASN A 69 6.16 -7.95 -15.49
CA ASN A 69 6.23 -7.10 -16.69
C ASN A 69 5.01 -7.27 -17.60
N GLU A 70 4.49 -8.49 -17.72
CA GLU A 70 3.28 -8.74 -18.50
C GLU A 70 2.04 -8.16 -17.81
N GLY A 71 1.98 -8.27 -16.48
CA GLY A 71 0.95 -7.62 -15.68
C GLY A 71 0.98 -6.09 -15.83
N LYS A 72 2.16 -5.49 -15.79
CA LYS A 72 2.37 -4.05 -16.03
C LYS A 72 1.91 -3.63 -17.43
N THR A 73 2.25 -4.41 -18.45
CA THR A 73 1.86 -4.12 -19.83
C THR A 73 0.34 -4.25 -20.01
N ALA A 74 -0.29 -5.27 -19.40
CA ALA A 74 -1.73 -5.44 -19.43
C ALA A 74 -2.45 -4.27 -18.76
N ALA A 75 -2.01 -3.86 -17.58
CA ALA A 75 -2.56 -2.71 -16.86
C ALA A 75 -2.37 -1.40 -17.65
N ALA A 76 -1.21 -1.22 -18.28
CA ALA A 76 -0.91 -0.03 -19.09
C ALA A 76 -1.84 0.14 -20.30
N ALA A 77 -2.34 -0.96 -20.87
CA ALA A 77 -3.32 -0.93 -21.95
C ALA A 77 -4.67 -0.32 -21.52
N GLU A 78 -5.00 -0.41 -20.24
CA GLU A 78 -6.26 0.11 -19.67
C GLU A 78 -6.09 1.50 -19.01
N ARG A 79 -4.95 2.16 -19.17
CA ARG A 79 -4.65 3.44 -18.50
C ARG A 79 -5.69 4.52 -18.73
N GLU A 80 -6.14 4.67 -19.98
CA GLU A 80 -7.15 5.68 -20.34
C GLU A 80 -8.52 5.31 -19.76
N ASN A 81 -8.88 4.03 -19.79
CA ASN A 81 -10.11 3.52 -19.21
C ASN A 81 -10.14 3.74 -17.69
N LEU A 82 -9.05 3.39 -17.00
CA LEU A 82 -8.89 3.65 -15.57
C LEU A 82 -8.98 5.15 -15.25
N SER A 83 -8.34 6.01 -16.03
CA SER A 83 -8.42 7.46 -15.85
C SER A 83 -9.84 7.96 -15.94
N ARG A 84 -10.63 7.44 -16.89
CA ARG A 84 -12.02 7.83 -17.07
C ARG A 84 -12.90 7.35 -15.92
N ILE A 85 -12.76 6.09 -15.50
CA ILE A 85 -13.56 5.51 -14.42
C ILE A 85 -13.28 6.20 -13.08
N LEU A 86 -12.00 6.55 -12.82
CA LEU A 86 -11.57 7.15 -11.57
C LEU A 86 -11.68 8.68 -11.53
N ALA A 87 -12.07 9.34 -12.63
CA ALA A 87 -12.15 10.81 -12.69
C ALA A 87 -13.12 11.42 -11.67
N ASP A 88 -14.21 10.73 -11.38
CA ASP A 88 -15.24 11.19 -10.44
C ASP A 88 -15.03 10.70 -8.99
N ALA A 89 -13.94 9.94 -8.75
CA ALA A 89 -13.60 9.47 -7.42
C ALA A 89 -13.12 10.63 -6.53
N GLY A 90 -13.53 10.63 -5.27
CA GLY A 90 -13.01 11.58 -4.28
C GLY A 90 -11.77 11.04 -3.58
N LEU A 91 -11.80 9.75 -3.30
CA LEU A 91 -10.70 8.99 -2.70
C LEU A 91 -10.69 7.60 -3.31
N LEU A 92 -9.49 7.05 -3.46
CA LEU A 92 -9.29 5.69 -3.94
C LEU A 92 -8.60 4.83 -2.87
N VAL A 93 -9.16 3.65 -2.59
CA VAL A 93 -8.50 2.59 -1.84
C VAL A 93 -8.15 1.47 -2.82
N VAL A 94 -6.88 1.18 -3.00
CA VAL A 94 -6.38 0.09 -3.85
C VAL A 94 -6.06 -1.11 -2.98
N ILE A 95 -6.67 -2.24 -3.26
CA ILE A 95 -6.43 -3.50 -2.54
C ILE A 95 -5.73 -4.48 -3.47
N ALA A 96 -4.57 -4.98 -3.07
CA ALA A 96 -3.83 -5.96 -3.88
C ALA A 96 -2.99 -6.92 -3.04
N GLY A 97 -2.88 -8.16 -3.53
CA GLY A 97 -1.85 -9.10 -3.07
C GLY A 97 -0.61 -8.97 -3.96
N LEU A 98 0.52 -8.67 -3.35
CA LEU A 98 1.80 -8.51 -4.04
C LEU A 98 2.55 -9.85 -4.19
N GLY A 99 3.64 -9.82 -4.95
CA GLY A 99 4.51 -10.99 -5.18
C GLY A 99 4.16 -11.81 -6.42
N ARG A 100 3.05 -11.51 -7.10
CA ARG A 100 2.64 -12.15 -8.37
C ARG A 100 2.53 -11.12 -9.50
N GLY A 101 2.19 -11.60 -10.70
CA GLY A 101 2.26 -10.85 -11.93
C GLY A 101 1.39 -9.60 -11.98
N PHE A 102 0.07 -9.76 -11.91
CA PHE A 102 -0.82 -8.61 -12.13
C PHE A 102 -0.89 -7.69 -10.91
N GLY A 103 -1.08 -8.24 -9.70
CA GLY A 103 -1.14 -7.45 -8.47
C GLY A 103 0.09 -6.53 -8.28
N SER A 104 1.31 -7.06 -8.52
CA SER A 104 2.52 -6.24 -8.46
C SER A 104 2.69 -5.35 -9.69
N GLY A 105 2.46 -5.90 -10.90
CA GLY A 105 2.71 -5.18 -12.15
C GLY A 105 1.82 -3.96 -12.38
N ALA A 106 0.56 -4.03 -11.95
CA ALA A 106 -0.40 -2.94 -12.12
C ALA A 106 -0.12 -1.72 -11.21
N MET A 107 0.62 -1.89 -10.11
CA MET A 107 0.79 -0.85 -9.10
C MET A 107 1.38 0.45 -9.66
N SER A 108 2.48 0.38 -10.42
CA SER A 108 3.11 1.56 -11.02
C SER A 108 2.20 2.28 -12.03
N VAL A 109 1.33 1.53 -12.71
CA VAL A 109 0.36 2.10 -13.67
C VAL A 109 -0.75 2.83 -12.94
N ILE A 110 -1.35 2.19 -11.93
CA ILE A 110 -2.40 2.79 -11.11
C ILE A 110 -1.87 4.05 -10.43
N GLN A 111 -0.70 3.99 -9.83
CA GLN A 111 -0.06 5.12 -9.19
C GLN A 111 0.17 6.28 -10.18
N SER A 112 0.61 6.00 -11.42
CA SER A 112 0.75 7.02 -12.47
C SER A 112 -0.59 7.65 -12.86
N VAL A 113 -1.68 6.87 -12.89
CA VAL A 113 -3.04 7.38 -13.19
C VAL A 113 -3.53 8.27 -12.04
N THR A 114 -3.43 7.81 -10.80
CA THR A 114 -3.92 8.55 -9.62
C THR A 114 -3.14 9.84 -9.39
N SER A 115 -1.81 9.84 -9.62
CA SER A 115 -1.01 11.07 -9.57
C SER A 115 -1.44 12.10 -10.62
N LYS A 116 -1.73 11.69 -11.86
CA LYS A 116 -2.22 12.60 -12.90
C LYS A 116 -3.58 13.18 -12.58
N LEU A 117 -4.45 12.39 -11.97
CA LEU A 117 -5.78 12.82 -11.52
C LEU A 117 -5.73 13.64 -10.22
N GLN A 118 -4.58 13.73 -9.57
CA GLN A 118 -4.43 14.28 -8.22
C GLN A 118 -5.42 13.63 -7.24
N LEU A 119 -5.67 12.34 -7.43
CA LEU A 119 -6.62 11.56 -6.65
C LEU A 119 -5.94 11.03 -5.39
N PRO A 120 -6.37 11.45 -4.19
CA PRO A 120 -5.89 10.89 -2.95
C PRO A 120 -6.08 9.37 -2.95
N THR A 121 -4.99 8.62 -2.68
CA THR A 121 -4.99 7.18 -2.84
C THR A 121 -4.30 6.51 -1.67
N VAL A 122 -4.95 5.49 -1.11
CA VAL A 122 -4.40 4.59 -0.11
C VAL A 122 -4.20 3.22 -0.75
N PHE A 123 -2.97 2.73 -0.72
CA PHE A 123 -2.63 1.38 -1.16
C PHE A 123 -2.64 0.45 0.05
N LEU A 124 -3.60 -0.46 0.11
CA LEU A 124 -3.75 -1.50 1.14
C LEU A 124 -3.30 -2.83 0.55
N LEU A 125 -2.09 -3.26 0.90
CA LEU A 125 -1.38 -4.31 0.20
C LEU A 125 -1.03 -5.47 1.13
N THR A 126 -1.22 -6.72 0.68
CA THR A 126 -0.66 -7.87 1.36
C THR A 126 0.66 -8.28 0.72
N THR A 127 1.61 -8.73 1.57
CA THR A 127 2.83 -9.37 1.09
C THR A 127 2.70 -10.90 1.23
N PRO A 128 3.40 -11.66 0.37
CA PRO A 128 3.32 -13.12 0.36
C PRO A 128 3.72 -13.72 1.71
N PHE A 129 3.21 -14.91 2.00
CA PHE A 129 3.74 -15.73 3.08
C PHE A 129 5.20 -16.13 2.81
N ILE A 130 6.01 -16.28 3.87
CA ILE A 130 7.41 -16.70 3.76
C ILE A 130 7.54 -18.01 3.02
N PHE A 131 6.62 -18.98 3.24
CA PHE A 131 6.63 -20.27 2.56
C PHE A 131 6.33 -20.19 1.05
N GLU A 132 5.78 -19.08 0.54
CA GLU A 132 5.57 -18.89 -0.90
C GLU A 132 6.88 -18.66 -1.68
N GLY A 133 7.96 -18.44 -0.97
CA GLY A 133 9.32 -18.39 -1.47
C GLY A 133 9.89 -16.98 -1.69
N PRO A 134 11.23 -16.87 -1.65
CA PRO A 134 11.94 -15.59 -1.62
C PRO A 134 11.77 -14.74 -2.87
N SER A 135 11.47 -15.36 -4.02
CA SER A 135 11.25 -14.62 -5.27
C SER A 135 10.01 -13.73 -5.18
N ARG A 136 8.91 -14.25 -4.59
CA ARG A 136 7.67 -13.48 -4.40
C ARG A 136 7.85 -12.37 -3.39
N SER A 137 8.54 -12.63 -2.29
CA SER A 137 8.83 -11.61 -1.27
C SER A 137 9.66 -10.45 -1.86
N ARG A 138 10.71 -10.75 -2.64
CA ARG A 138 11.49 -9.72 -3.35
C ARG A 138 10.66 -8.92 -4.33
N THR A 139 9.77 -9.58 -5.09
CA THR A 139 8.86 -8.88 -6.01
C THR A 139 7.94 -7.92 -5.26
N ALA A 140 7.38 -8.34 -4.13
CA ALA A 140 6.54 -7.50 -3.29
C ALA A 140 7.32 -6.30 -2.75
N GLU A 141 8.50 -6.54 -2.20
CA GLU A 141 9.40 -5.50 -1.68
C GLU A 141 9.80 -4.48 -2.74
N GLN A 142 10.20 -4.93 -3.93
CA GLN A 142 10.53 -4.05 -5.06
C GLN A 142 9.33 -3.21 -5.50
N THR A 143 8.13 -3.80 -5.55
CA THR A 143 6.91 -3.07 -5.90
C THR A 143 6.62 -1.95 -4.88
N ILE A 144 6.79 -2.23 -3.59
CA ILE A 144 6.59 -1.25 -2.53
C ILE A 144 7.64 -0.15 -2.60
N THR A 145 8.92 -0.52 -2.59
CA THR A 145 10.03 0.42 -2.41
C THR A 145 10.34 1.23 -3.66
N ALA A 146 10.29 0.61 -4.85
CA ALA A 146 10.66 1.27 -6.09
C ALA A 146 9.46 1.87 -6.85
N ASP A 147 8.31 1.18 -6.87
CA ASP A 147 7.17 1.62 -7.67
C ASP A 147 6.17 2.50 -6.90
N LEU A 148 6.02 2.31 -5.59
CA LEU A 148 4.98 2.99 -4.81
C LEU A 148 5.53 4.07 -3.89
N LEU A 149 6.37 3.76 -2.91
CA LEU A 149 6.80 4.71 -1.88
C LEU A 149 7.31 6.06 -2.40
N PRO A 150 8.06 6.13 -3.52
CA PRO A 150 8.55 7.42 -4.03
C PRO A 150 7.45 8.36 -4.52
N LEU A 151 6.29 7.83 -4.86
CA LEU A 151 5.24 8.57 -5.56
C LEU A 151 3.85 8.47 -4.90
N ALA A 152 3.62 7.42 -4.12
CA ALA A 152 2.34 7.18 -3.46
C ALA A 152 2.17 8.05 -2.21
N GLY A 153 0.93 8.40 -1.91
CA GLY A 153 0.58 9.12 -0.69
C GLY A 153 0.65 8.22 0.54
N ALA A 154 -0.12 7.15 0.56
CA ALA A 154 -0.16 6.23 1.69
C ALA A 154 -0.07 4.78 1.23
N VAL A 155 0.89 4.05 1.81
CA VAL A 155 1.09 2.61 1.55
C VAL A 155 0.97 1.86 2.87
N VAL A 156 -0.10 1.07 3.00
CA VAL A 156 -0.34 0.17 4.12
C VAL A 156 0.05 -1.23 3.69
N THR A 157 1.01 -1.83 4.37
CA THR A 157 1.44 -3.20 4.10
C THR A 157 1.03 -4.13 5.22
N VAL A 158 0.37 -5.22 4.86
CA VAL A 158 -0.04 -6.28 5.79
C VAL A 158 0.65 -7.56 5.40
N PRO A 159 1.73 -7.96 6.09
CA PRO A 159 2.37 -9.24 5.86
C PRO A 159 1.43 -10.40 6.20
N ASN A 160 1.21 -11.33 5.27
CA ASN A 160 0.35 -12.47 5.50
C ASN A 160 0.83 -13.33 6.69
N ASP A 161 2.14 -13.37 6.94
CA ASP A 161 2.72 -14.10 8.08
C ASP A 161 2.24 -13.57 9.44
N LEU A 162 1.94 -12.27 9.55
CA LEU A 162 1.38 -11.71 10.79
C LEU A 162 -0.02 -12.27 11.08
N LEU A 163 -0.75 -12.63 10.04
CA LEU A 163 -2.09 -13.21 10.17
C LEU A 163 -2.05 -14.66 10.65
N LEU A 164 -0.99 -15.41 10.28
CA LEU A 164 -0.75 -16.76 10.77
C LEU A 164 -0.54 -16.82 12.29
N CYS A 165 0.00 -15.76 12.90
CA CYS A 165 0.18 -15.69 14.35
C CYS A 165 -1.15 -15.81 15.11
N SER A 166 -2.28 -15.52 14.47
CA SER A 166 -3.63 -15.63 15.04
C SER A 166 -4.27 -17.01 14.82
N LEU A 167 -3.63 -17.85 14.00
CA LEU A 167 -4.10 -19.17 13.62
C LEU A 167 -3.27 -20.23 14.34
N GLY A 168 -3.90 -21.34 14.67
CA GLY A 168 -3.17 -22.49 15.22
C GLY A 168 -2.25 -23.14 14.17
N PRO A 169 -1.34 -24.04 14.59
CA PRO A 169 -0.38 -24.67 13.69
C PRO A 169 -0.99 -25.62 12.66
N ASP A 170 -2.23 -26.06 12.89
CA ASP A 170 -2.92 -27.07 12.07
C ASP A 170 -3.87 -26.47 11.02
N VAL A 171 -3.77 -25.16 10.76
CA VAL A 171 -4.64 -24.46 9.81
C VAL A 171 -4.24 -24.77 8.38
N ASP A 172 -5.21 -25.11 7.55
CA ASP A 172 -4.97 -25.34 6.14
C ASP A 172 -4.76 -24.05 5.33
N HIS A 173 -4.29 -24.19 4.09
CA HIS A 173 -3.99 -23.06 3.23
C HIS A 173 -5.23 -22.22 2.89
N GLU A 174 -6.39 -22.85 2.68
CA GLU A 174 -7.63 -22.17 2.31
C GLU A 174 -8.12 -21.30 3.45
N GLU A 175 -8.05 -21.84 4.68
CA GLU A 175 -8.44 -21.10 5.89
C GLU A 175 -7.50 -19.92 6.16
N ALA A 176 -6.18 -20.10 5.97
CA ALA A 176 -5.20 -19.03 6.11
C ALA A 176 -5.46 -17.87 5.12
N PHE A 177 -5.71 -18.19 3.85
CA PHE A 177 -6.04 -17.17 2.86
C PHE A 177 -7.42 -16.54 3.10
N ALA A 178 -8.40 -17.33 3.54
CA ALA A 178 -9.74 -16.82 3.87
C ALA A 178 -9.69 -15.84 5.05
N LEU A 179 -8.84 -16.09 6.05
CA LEU A 179 -8.61 -15.17 7.15
C LEU A 179 -7.93 -13.89 6.64
N ALA A 180 -6.87 -14.01 5.85
CA ALA A 180 -6.19 -12.87 5.27
C ALA A 180 -7.16 -11.98 4.48
N ASP A 181 -7.98 -12.57 3.61
CA ASP A 181 -9.00 -11.86 2.85
C ASP A 181 -10.01 -11.16 3.77
N ARG A 182 -10.48 -11.83 4.84
CA ARG A 182 -11.43 -11.25 5.80
C ARG A 182 -10.85 -10.05 6.53
N VAL A 183 -9.65 -10.20 7.03
CA VAL A 183 -8.96 -9.14 7.77
C VAL A 183 -8.69 -7.94 6.88
N MET A 184 -8.27 -8.16 5.64
CA MET A 184 -8.07 -7.10 4.66
C MET A 184 -9.39 -6.41 4.28
N ALA A 185 -10.46 -7.17 4.11
CA ALA A 185 -11.79 -6.60 3.85
C ALA A 185 -12.27 -5.73 5.04
N GLN A 186 -12.12 -6.22 6.27
CA GLN A 186 -12.46 -5.44 7.48
C GLN A 186 -11.64 -4.16 7.57
N SER A 187 -10.33 -4.23 7.32
CA SER A 187 -9.44 -3.07 7.33
C SER A 187 -9.80 -2.06 6.24
N ALA A 188 -10.11 -2.52 5.03
CA ALA A 188 -10.53 -1.68 3.93
C ALA A 188 -11.88 -1.02 4.20
N MET A 189 -12.84 -1.78 4.73
CA MET A 189 -14.15 -1.25 5.11
C MET A 189 -14.04 -0.19 6.19
N ALA A 190 -13.27 -0.48 7.22
CA ALA A 190 -13.03 0.42 8.32
C ALA A 190 -12.41 1.75 7.85
N LEU A 191 -11.40 1.67 6.98
CA LEU A 191 -10.79 2.84 6.33
C LEU A 191 -11.81 3.58 5.47
N ALA A 192 -12.59 2.85 4.68
CA ALA A 192 -13.58 3.42 3.76
C ALA A 192 -14.70 4.16 4.51
N LEU A 193 -15.25 3.56 5.55
CA LEU A 193 -16.31 4.18 6.36
C LEU A 193 -15.85 5.45 7.07
N THR A 194 -14.59 5.48 7.48
CA THR A 194 -13.93 6.66 8.02
C THR A 194 -14.02 7.87 7.10
N LEU A 195 -13.90 7.62 5.81
CA LEU A 195 -13.74 8.63 4.77
C LEU A 195 -15.08 9.01 4.13
N CYS A 196 -16.10 8.15 4.25
CA CYS A 196 -17.41 8.34 3.63
C CYS A 196 -18.45 9.05 4.50
N SER A 197 -18.33 8.92 5.79
CA SER A 197 -19.44 9.32 6.66
C SER A 197 -19.46 10.82 6.90
N GLY A 198 -20.65 11.42 6.78
CA GLY A 198 -20.97 12.68 7.41
C GLY A 198 -20.90 12.52 8.94
N ASN A 199 -19.73 12.16 9.45
CA ASN A 199 -19.44 11.86 10.83
C ASN A 199 -19.72 13.07 11.71
N ARG A 200 -20.32 12.85 12.86
CA ARG A 200 -20.58 13.89 13.86
C ARG A 200 -19.30 14.54 14.41
N LEU A 201 -18.18 13.82 14.29
CA LEU A 201 -16.80 14.30 14.51
C LEU A 201 -16.02 13.91 13.25
N ALA A 202 -16.13 14.69 12.19
CA ALA A 202 -15.34 14.47 10.99
C ALA A 202 -13.93 14.99 11.24
N ALA A 203 -12.94 14.12 11.12
CA ALA A 203 -11.62 14.59 10.76
C ALA A 203 -11.78 15.38 9.45
N ASP A 204 -11.20 16.56 9.38
CA ASP A 204 -11.27 17.37 8.18
C ASP A 204 -10.75 16.56 7.00
N TYR A 205 -11.62 16.30 6.03
CA TYR A 205 -11.28 15.52 4.81
C TYR A 205 -10.06 16.11 4.10
N ASP A 206 -9.93 17.44 4.10
CA ASP A 206 -8.80 18.11 3.45
C ASP A 206 -7.49 17.86 4.21
N THR A 207 -7.53 17.84 5.53
CA THR A 207 -6.38 17.48 6.37
C THR A 207 -5.99 16.02 6.17
N LEU A 208 -6.96 15.11 6.10
CA LEU A 208 -6.72 13.70 5.79
C LEU A 208 -6.06 13.55 4.41
N CYS A 209 -6.62 14.18 3.38
CA CYS A 209 -6.07 14.16 2.04
C CYS A 209 -4.66 14.77 1.98
N ALA A 210 -4.41 15.84 2.71
CA ALA A 210 -3.09 16.47 2.81
C ALA A 210 -2.05 15.54 3.44
N LEU A 211 -2.42 14.80 4.50
CA LEU A 211 -1.55 13.82 5.15
C LEU A 211 -1.31 12.60 4.26
N LEU A 212 -2.36 12.04 3.68
CA LEU A 212 -2.25 10.91 2.77
C LEU A 212 -1.56 11.26 1.44
N GLY A 213 -1.55 12.54 1.05
CA GLY A 213 -0.85 13.05 -0.12
C GLY A 213 0.65 13.25 0.07
N ARG A 214 1.18 13.18 1.31
CA ARG A 214 2.62 13.28 1.58
C ARG A 214 3.31 12.01 1.08
N ARG A 215 4.36 12.18 0.30
CA ARG A 215 5.16 11.07 -0.25
C ARG A 215 5.92 10.33 0.86
N HIS A 216 6.33 9.10 0.59
CA HIS A 216 7.09 8.23 1.50
C HIS A 216 6.39 7.92 2.83
N ALA A 217 5.07 7.87 2.83
CA ALA A 217 4.30 7.50 4.01
C ALA A 217 4.15 5.98 4.12
N VAL A 218 4.79 5.38 5.12
CA VAL A 218 4.56 3.98 5.52
C VAL A 218 3.47 3.97 6.58
N CYS A 219 2.40 3.25 6.30
CA CYS A 219 1.24 3.19 7.17
C CYS A 219 1.07 1.79 7.77
N SER A 220 0.51 1.72 8.96
CA SER A 220 -0.02 0.49 9.55
C SER A 220 -1.47 0.72 9.96
N ILE A 221 -2.30 -0.30 9.81
CA ILE A 221 -3.70 -0.24 10.18
C ILE A 221 -4.00 -1.27 11.27
N GLY A 222 -4.85 -0.91 12.20
CA GLY A 222 -5.43 -1.83 13.17
C GLY A 222 -6.90 -1.57 13.33
N HIS A 223 -7.66 -2.60 13.63
CA HIS A 223 -9.07 -2.47 13.98
C HIS A 223 -9.42 -3.46 15.07
N ALA A 224 -10.40 -3.09 15.88
CA ALA A 224 -10.99 -3.95 16.88
C ALA A 224 -12.48 -3.66 16.97
N SER A 225 -13.27 -4.65 17.37
CA SER A 225 -14.70 -4.48 17.66
C SER A 225 -15.11 -5.12 18.97
N VAL A 226 -16.12 -4.52 19.59
CA VAL A 226 -16.77 -4.99 20.81
C VAL A 226 -18.26 -4.76 20.73
N ALA A 227 -19.02 -5.51 21.50
CA ALA A 227 -20.45 -5.22 21.70
C ALA A 227 -20.62 -3.93 22.53
N ALA A 228 -21.61 -3.12 22.19
CA ALA A 228 -21.85 -1.84 22.89
C ALA A 228 -22.30 -2.02 24.34
N ASP A 229 -22.77 -3.22 24.72
CA ASP A 229 -23.16 -3.62 26.07
C ASP A 229 -22.04 -4.32 26.86
N GLU A 230 -20.83 -4.46 26.28
CA GLU A 230 -19.64 -4.98 26.96
C GLU A 230 -19.24 -4.10 28.13
N SER A 231 -18.88 -4.73 29.28
CA SER A 231 -18.33 -4.01 30.43
C SER A 231 -16.91 -3.52 30.11
N GLU A 232 -16.61 -2.28 30.50
CA GLU A 232 -15.31 -1.61 30.22
C GLU A 232 -14.96 -1.61 28.72
N LYS A 233 -15.98 -1.55 27.86
CA LYS A 233 -15.83 -1.65 26.37
C LYS A 233 -14.75 -0.74 25.80
N GLU A 234 -14.58 0.46 26.37
CA GLU A 234 -13.61 1.44 25.91
C GLU A 234 -12.17 0.98 26.15
N ARG A 235 -11.92 0.26 27.26
CA ARG A 235 -10.62 -0.33 27.57
C ARG A 235 -10.38 -1.58 26.74
N VAL A 236 -11.37 -2.49 26.73
CA VAL A 236 -11.30 -3.75 25.98
C VAL A 236 -11.06 -3.50 24.48
N LEU A 237 -11.70 -2.47 23.93
CA LEU A 237 -11.56 -2.08 22.53
C LEU A 237 -10.12 -1.66 22.19
N VAL A 238 -9.48 -0.88 23.04
CA VAL A 238 -8.09 -0.44 22.84
C VAL A 238 -7.12 -1.61 23.07
N GLU A 239 -7.33 -2.46 24.08
CA GLU A 239 -6.52 -3.65 24.33
C GLU A 239 -6.57 -4.59 23.12
N LYS A 240 -7.76 -4.94 22.60
CA LYS A 240 -7.92 -5.76 21.39
C LYS A 240 -7.24 -5.14 20.16
N LEU A 241 -7.27 -3.81 20.02
CA LEU A 241 -6.58 -3.12 18.96
C LEU A 241 -5.06 -3.31 19.05
N LEU A 242 -4.49 -3.15 20.25
CA LEU A 242 -3.06 -3.29 20.49
C LEU A 242 -2.57 -4.74 20.31
N ASP A 243 -3.44 -5.70 20.62
CA ASP A 243 -3.18 -7.13 20.43
C ASP A 243 -3.38 -7.59 18.97
N SER A 244 -3.92 -6.72 18.13
CA SER A 244 -4.13 -7.03 16.71
C SER A 244 -2.79 -7.26 16.01
N PRO A 245 -2.57 -8.43 15.39
CA PRO A 245 -1.32 -8.75 14.69
C PRO A 245 -0.98 -7.74 13.58
N ILE A 246 -2.01 -7.20 12.92
CA ILE A 246 -1.87 -6.27 11.81
C ILE A 246 -1.34 -4.92 12.29
N MET A 247 -1.77 -4.49 13.48
CA MET A 247 -1.30 -3.24 14.08
C MET A 247 0.20 -3.27 14.37
N GLY A 248 0.75 -4.46 14.67
CA GLY A 248 2.15 -4.61 15.06
C GLY A 248 2.47 -4.06 16.46
N GLY A 249 1.45 -4.01 17.32
CA GLY A 249 1.55 -3.63 18.73
C GLY A 249 1.66 -2.13 18.99
N SER A 250 1.81 -1.78 20.27
CA SER A 250 1.89 -0.38 20.74
C SER A 250 3.12 0.38 20.24
N SER A 251 4.16 -0.31 19.76
CA SER A 251 5.38 0.32 19.26
C SER A 251 5.11 1.16 18.00
N LYS A 252 4.18 0.73 17.14
CA LYS A 252 3.80 1.46 15.94
C LYS A 252 3.10 2.78 16.27
N LEU A 253 2.25 2.80 17.29
CA LEU A 253 1.61 4.02 17.80
C LEU A 253 2.62 5.02 18.36
N LYS A 254 3.62 4.54 19.11
CA LYS A 254 4.67 5.39 19.71
C LYS A 254 5.59 6.01 18.66
N GLN A 255 5.80 5.34 17.53
CA GLN A 255 6.72 5.77 16.49
C GLN A 255 6.04 6.53 15.36
N ALA A 256 4.72 6.65 15.39
CA ALA A 256 3.96 7.34 14.35
C ALA A 256 4.20 8.86 14.39
N ASP A 257 4.30 9.46 13.22
CA ASP A 257 4.32 10.92 13.03
C ASP A 257 2.89 11.48 12.98
N ALA A 258 1.92 10.69 12.47
CA ALA A 258 0.50 10.99 12.53
C ALA A 258 -0.32 9.72 12.82
N VAL A 259 -1.45 9.89 13.52
CA VAL A 259 -2.38 8.83 13.86
C VAL A 259 -3.81 9.27 13.57
N PHE A 260 -4.55 8.45 12.84
CA PHE A 260 -5.98 8.60 12.64
C PHE A 260 -6.70 7.60 13.54
N MET A 261 -7.57 8.09 14.40
CA MET A 261 -8.37 7.28 15.30
C MET A 261 -9.84 7.45 14.95
N ILE A 262 -10.51 6.37 14.63
CA ILE A 262 -11.90 6.41 14.19
C ILE A 262 -12.71 5.40 14.97
N LEU A 263 -13.82 5.87 15.52
CA LEU A 263 -14.78 5.06 16.25
C LEU A 263 -16.10 5.04 15.49
N ASN A 264 -16.51 3.86 15.03
CA ASN A 264 -17.80 3.62 14.40
C ASN A 264 -18.69 2.83 15.36
N GLY A 265 -19.99 3.08 15.34
CA GLY A 265 -20.94 2.34 16.15
C GLY A 265 -22.38 2.58 15.73
N GLY A 266 -23.30 1.87 16.36
CA GLY A 266 -24.72 2.05 16.17
C GLY A 266 -25.26 3.33 16.85
N GLU A 267 -26.56 3.47 16.87
CA GLU A 267 -27.25 4.64 17.47
C GLU A 267 -26.91 4.86 18.94
N ALA A 268 -26.53 3.78 19.65
CA ALA A 268 -26.14 3.82 21.06
C ALA A 268 -24.76 4.43 21.33
N LEU A 269 -23.96 4.72 20.28
CA LEU A 269 -22.66 5.34 20.42
C LEU A 269 -22.79 6.76 20.97
N SER A 270 -22.30 6.96 22.17
CA SER A 270 -22.30 8.26 22.85
C SER A 270 -20.99 9.03 22.62
N LEU A 271 -21.03 10.34 22.77
CA LEU A 271 -19.83 11.19 22.79
C LEU A 271 -18.91 10.84 23.97
N GLY A 272 -19.48 10.37 25.09
CA GLY A 272 -18.73 9.89 26.25
C GLY A 272 -17.89 8.65 25.92
N ASP A 273 -18.47 7.67 25.22
CA ASP A 273 -17.78 6.46 24.77
C ASP A 273 -16.60 6.84 23.83
N ALA A 274 -16.87 7.72 22.86
CA ALA A 274 -15.84 8.18 21.93
C ALA A 274 -14.68 8.86 22.66
N ARG A 275 -14.98 9.76 23.59
CA ARG A 275 -13.97 10.43 24.41
C ARG A 275 -13.12 9.43 25.20
N ALA A 276 -13.77 8.47 25.89
CA ALA A 276 -13.07 7.49 26.71
C ALA A 276 -12.16 6.58 25.89
N VAL A 277 -12.60 6.11 24.69
CA VAL A 277 -11.78 5.33 23.78
C VAL A 277 -10.55 6.13 23.32
N PHE A 278 -10.74 7.37 22.87
CA PHE A 278 -9.65 8.21 22.37
C PHE A 278 -8.65 8.57 23.47
N GLU A 279 -9.12 8.89 24.69
CA GLU A 279 -8.25 9.15 25.86
C GLU A 279 -7.44 7.91 26.24
N ASN A 280 -8.03 6.71 26.19
CA ASN A 280 -7.33 5.46 26.44
C ASN A 280 -6.27 5.17 25.36
N ALA A 281 -6.60 5.33 24.10
CA ALA A 281 -5.66 5.13 23.00
C ALA A 281 -4.51 6.15 23.00
N ARG A 282 -4.80 7.40 23.38
CA ARG A 282 -3.82 8.50 23.46
C ARG A 282 -2.63 8.19 24.38
N LYS A 283 -2.82 7.35 25.40
CA LYS A 283 -1.75 6.94 26.32
C LYS A 283 -0.59 6.20 25.63
N TYR A 284 -0.84 5.63 24.47
CA TYR A 284 0.13 4.87 23.68
C TYR A 284 0.74 5.67 22.52
N ILE A 285 0.32 6.91 22.32
CA ILE A 285 0.74 7.79 21.22
C ILE A 285 1.73 8.82 21.75
N SER A 286 2.78 9.13 20.95
CA SER A 286 3.74 10.18 21.30
C SER A 286 3.01 11.54 21.46
N PRO A 287 3.42 12.38 22.44
CA PRO A 287 2.88 13.74 22.58
C PRO A 287 3.06 14.62 21.34
N GLU A 288 4.13 14.38 20.56
CA GLU A 288 4.46 15.15 19.35
C GLU A 288 3.72 14.66 18.10
N CYS A 289 3.01 13.52 18.22
CA CYS A 289 2.28 12.93 17.10
C CYS A 289 1.04 13.75 16.74
N GLU A 290 0.84 14.03 15.46
CA GLU A 290 -0.39 14.62 14.95
C GLU A 290 -1.53 13.61 15.05
N VAL A 291 -2.62 13.96 15.75
CA VAL A 291 -3.73 13.05 15.97
C VAL A 291 -5.01 13.63 15.40
N LEU A 292 -5.59 12.87 14.48
CA LEU A 292 -6.89 13.11 13.89
C LEU A 292 -7.90 12.11 14.45
N ILE A 293 -9.06 12.59 14.84
CA ILE A 293 -10.12 11.77 15.42
C ILE A 293 -11.40 11.90 14.61
N GLY A 294 -12.11 10.80 14.48
CA GLY A 294 -13.42 10.74 13.86
C GLY A 294 -14.34 9.80 14.63
N ALA A 295 -15.61 10.14 14.75
CA ALA A 295 -16.61 9.25 15.30
C ALA A 295 -17.88 9.28 14.47
N GLY A 296 -18.38 8.10 14.07
CA GLY A 296 -19.55 7.91 13.26
C GLY A 296 -20.58 7.02 13.94
N ALA A 297 -21.85 7.43 13.89
CA ALA A 297 -22.96 6.61 14.30
C ALA A 297 -23.82 6.28 13.07
N ASP A 298 -23.93 4.99 12.76
CA ASP A 298 -24.76 4.48 11.67
C ASP A 298 -25.60 3.28 12.19
N PRO A 299 -26.93 3.28 11.98
CA PRO A 299 -27.79 2.19 12.46
C PRO A 299 -27.40 0.80 11.97
N SER A 300 -26.70 0.69 10.83
CA SER A 300 -26.24 -0.58 10.29
C SER A 300 -25.23 -1.33 11.20
N TRP A 301 -24.58 -0.64 12.12
CA TRP A 301 -23.70 -1.25 13.15
C TRP A 301 -24.47 -1.93 14.28
N GLY A 302 -25.77 -1.67 14.42
CA GLY A 302 -26.60 -2.27 15.46
C GLY A 302 -26.03 -2.01 16.86
N LYS A 303 -25.63 -3.07 17.55
CA LYS A 303 -25.01 -3.03 18.89
C LYS A 303 -23.47 -3.19 18.86
N GLU A 304 -22.83 -3.05 17.72
CA GLU A 304 -21.41 -3.20 17.58
C GLU A 304 -20.70 -1.84 17.60
N MET A 305 -19.56 -1.79 18.26
CA MET A 305 -18.63 -0.65 18.21
C MET A 305 -17.33 -1.12 17.58
N GLN A 306 -16.83 -0.38 16.61
CA GLN A 306 -15.55 -0.66 15.95
C GLN A 306 -14.60 0.52 16.09
N PHE A 307 -13.40 0.24 16.54
CA PHE A 307 -12.31 1.22 16.64
C PHE A 307 -11.25 0.89 15.60
N VAL A 308 -10.90 1.88 14.78
CA VAL A 308 -9.91 1.78 13.72
C VAL A 308 -8.83 2.79 13.97
N VAL A 309 -7.59 2.35 13.81
CA VAL A 309 -6.42 3.22 13.90
C VAL A 309 -5.55 3.04 12.68
N LEU A 310 -5.24 4.13 12.01
CA LEU A 310 -4.24 4.20 10.95
C LEU A 310 -3.06 5.01 11.47
N THR A 311 -1.88 4.40 11.52
CA THR A 311 -0.64 5.11 11.85
C THR A 311 0.10 5.47 10.57
N VAL A 312 0.68 6.65 10.55
CA VAL A 312 1.49 7.14 9.42
C VAL A 312 2.87 7.48 9.95
N LYS A 313 3.89 6.95 9.29
CA LYS A 313 5.29 7.30 9.53
C LYS A 313 5.90 7.80 8.24
N PHE A 314 6.44 9.01 8.26
CA PHE A 314 7.14 9.58 7.10
C PHE A 314 8.61 9.14 7.11
N ASP A 315 9.09 8.64 5.97
CA ASP A 315 10.51 8.38 5.78
C ASP A 315 11.25 9.71 5.56
N ARG A 316 11.96 10.14 6.60
CA ARG A 316 12.71 11.41 6.60
C ARG A 316 13.94 11.36 5.67
N ASN A 317 14.44 10.17 5.35
CA ASN A 317 15.62 10.02 4.50
C ASN A 317 15.32 10.15 3.00
N GLY A 318 14.04 10.03 2.60
CA GLY A 318 13.61 10.22 1.21
C GLY A 318 13.39 11.68 0.81
N SER A 319 13.35 12.63 1.76
CA SER A 319 12.99 14.03 1.49
C SER A 319 14.17 14.94 1.12
N GLU A 320 15.42 14.52 1.33
CA GLU A 320 16.59 15.38 1.07
C GLU A 320 17.02 15.44 -0.41
N THR A 321 16.50 14.54 -1.27
CA THR A 321 16.85 14.55 -2.71
C THR A 321 15.84 15.26 -3.62
N ALA A 322 14.72 15.75 -3.10
CA ALA A 322 13.64 16.34 -3.92
C ALA A 322 13.42 17.86 -3.74
N SER A 323 14.20 18.55 -2.92
CA SER A 323 14.00 19.98 -2.64
C SER A 323 15.00 20.93 -3.32
N THR A 324 15.63 20.51 -4.42
CA THR A 324 16.45 21.42 -5.23
C THR A 324 16.00 21.35 -6.68
N GLU A 325 14.92 22.05 -7.00
CA GLU A 325 14.62 22.63 -8.31
C GLU A 325 13.17 23.08 -8.39
N GLU A 326 12.95 24.34 -8.02
CA GLU A 326 11.99 25.25 -8.65
C GLU A 326 12.13 26.63 -8.03
N SER A 327 13.22 27.32 -8.40
CA SER A 327 13.25 28.76 -8.43
C SER A 327 13.26 29.19 -9.89
N LEU A 328 12.15 29.75 -10.36
CA LEU A 328 12.02 30.41 -11.65
C LEU A 328 13.05 31.55 -11.79
N PRO A 329 13.82 31.65 -12.88
CA PRO A 329 14.58 32.86 -13.16
C PRO A 329 13.73 33.82 -13.97
N ALA A 330 13.64 35.03 -13.45
CA ALA A 330 13.15 36.21 -14.13
C ALA A 330 13.98 36.54 -15.38
N ALA A 331 13.27 37.04 -16.37
CA ALA A 331 13.77 37.48 -17.69
C ALA A 331 14.94 38.46 -17.65
N GLY A 332 15.86 38.25 -18.60
CA GLY A 332 16.56 39.41 -19.14
C GLY A 332 17.99 39.24 -19.63
N ARG A 333 18.13 39.34 -20.93
CA ARG A 333 19.19 39.93 -21.76
C ARG A 333 20.19 39.07 -22.52
N LYS A 334 19.96 39.13 -23.82
CA LYS A 334 20.83 39.10 -25.03
C LYS A 334 22.35 39.00 -24.85
N GLY A 335 22.96 38.12 -25.66
CA GLY A 335 24.36 38.25 -26.06
C GLY A 335 24.98 37.09 -26.79
N ARG A 336 24.81 37.03 -28.12
CA ARG A 336 25.82 36.77 -29.17
C ARG A 336 26.56 35.44 -29.28
N LYS A 337 26.24 34.77 -30.39
CA LYS A 337 26.97 33.82 -31.27
C LYS A 337 28.44 33.50 -30.96
N ARG A 338 28.77 32.15 -31.01
CA ARG A 338 29.82 31.66 -31.88
C ARG A 338 29.56 30.21 -32.27
N ARG A 339 29.65 29.95 -33.57
CA ARG A 339 29.66 28.64 -34.25
C ARG A 339 31.05 27.98 -34.15
N SER A 340 31.12 26.68 -34.02
CA SER A 340 32.00 25.71 -34.75
C SER A 340 31.60 24.31 -34.28
N SER A 341 31.03 23.51 -35.06
CA SER A 341 31.46 22.53 -36.09
C SER A 341 32.26 21.36 -35.48
N LEU A 342 31.70 20.21 -35.79
CA LEU A 342 32.29 18.92 -36.10
C LEU A 342 32.02 17.79 -35.10
N ASP A 343 31.29 16.87 -35.64
CA ASP A 343 31.17 15.45 -35.44
C ASP A 343 32.33 14.79 -34.67
N ASP A 344 31.97 14.01 -33.65
CA ASP A 344 32.64 12.73 -33.43
C ASP A 344 31.68 11.81 -32.67
N GLU A 345 31.41 10.68 -33.29
CA GLU A 345 30.74 9.53 -32.75
C GLU A 345 31.52 9.01 -31.53
N PHE A 346 30.96 9.12 -30.33
CA PHE A 346 31.47 8.45 -29.16
C PHE A 346 30.63 7.21 -28.88
N GLN A 347 31.10 6.05 -29.32
CA GLN A 347 30.70 4.76 -28.76
C GLN A 347 31.36 4.64 -27.38
N PRO A 348 30.62 4.43 -26.28
CA PRO A 348 31.25 4.13 -25.02
C PRO A 348 31.75 2.69 -25.04
N ASP A 349 33.06 2.55 -24.91
CA ASP A 349 33.76 1.28 -24.70
C ASP A 349 33.33 0.68 -23.37
N LEU A 350 32.63 -0.45 -23.39
CA LEU A 350 32.02 -1.11 -22.23
C LEU A 350 33.04 -1.83 -21.33
N PHE A 351 34.35 -1.75 -21.62
CA PHE A 351 35.42 -2.46 -20.93
C PHE A 351 36.68 -1.63 -20.71
N SER A 352 36.57 -0.41 -20.18
CA SER A 352 37.76 0.22 -19.63
C SER A 352 37.92 -0.24 -18.16
N SER A 353 39.03 -0.94 -17.93
CA SER A 353 39.48 -1.36 -16.60
C SER A 353 39.82 -0.13 -15.74
N GLN A 354 38.83 0.37 -15.01
CA GLN A 354 39.05 1.19 -13.86
C GLN A 354 38.47 0.46 -12.65
N THR A 355 39.29 0.34 -11.62
CA THR A 355 39.00 -0.20 -10.31
C THR A 355 37.58 0.15 -9.88
N SER A 356 36.72 -0.87 -9.79
CA SER A 356 35.39 -0.75 -9.27
C SER A 356 35.46 -0.33 -7.81
N ASP A 357 35.02 0.88 -7.50
CA ASP A 357 34.72 1.28 -6.15
C ASP A 357 33.69 0.29 -5.57
N LEU A 358 34.10 -0.38 -4.50
CA LEU A 358 33.30 -1.38 -3.79
C LEU A 358 32.22 -0.73 -2.94
N GLY A 359 31.53 0.30 -3.42
CA GLY A 359 30.33 0.93 -2.88
C GLY A 359 30.13 0.77 -1.36
N VAL A 360 29.07 0.14 -0.96
CA VAL A 360 28.61 -0.02 0.44
C VAL A 360 29.50 -0.91 1.32
N MET A 361 30.54 -1.57 0.77
CA MET A 361 31.44 -2.49 1.49
C MET A 361 32.76 -1.85 1.93
N GLU A 362 32.94 -0.56 1.71
CA GLU A 362 34.15 0.16 2.15
C GLU A 362 34.19 0.21 3.69
N GLY A 363 35.18 -0.51 4.26
CA GLY A 363 35.40 -0.56 5.72
C GLY A 363 34.99 -1.86 6.41
N THR A 364 34.42 -2.84 5.71
CA THR A 364 34.20 -4.18 6.29
C THR A 364 35.45 -5.06 6.12
N PRO A 365 35.89 -5.78 7.15
CA PRO A 365 37.03 -6.71 7.01
C PRO A 365 36.63 -7.85 6.03
N PRO A 366 37.57 -8.28 5.16
CA PRO A 366 37.31 -9.30 4.17
C PRO A 366 36.93 -10.64 4.83
N VAL A 367 35.93 -11.33 4.24
CA VAL A 367 35.51 -12.66 4.71
C VAL A 367 36.53 -13.70 4.21
N ILE A 368 37.41 -14.17 5.10
CA ILE A 368 38.41 -15.19 4.81
C ILE A 368 38.04 -16.50 5.51
N ILE A 369 37.82 -17.57 4.75
CA ILE A 369 37.59 -18.93 5.25
C ILE A 369 38.67 -19.83 4.67
N ASP A 370 39.37 -20.56 5.53
CA ASP A 370 40.51 -21.44 5.20
C ASP A 370 41.57 -20.76 4.31
N GLY A 371 41.89 -19.49 4.58
CA GLY A 371 42.86 -18.71 3.84
C GLY A 371 42.39 -18.21 2.48
N VAL A 372 41.11 -18.41 2.14
CA VAL A 372 40.50 -17.99 0.86
C VAL A 372 39.59 -16.79 1.09
N ASN A 373 39.88 -15.67 0.43
CA ASN A 373 39.02 -14.49 0.46
C ASN A 373 37.73 -14.75 -0.40
N LEU A 374 36.58 -14.79 0.28
CA LEU A 374 35.28 -15.06 -0.36
C LEU A 374 34.67 -13.85 -1.05
N ASP A 375 35.16 -12.65 -0.79
CA ASP A 375 34.68 -11.42 -1.46
C ASP A 375 35.17 -11.34 -2.91
N ILE A 376 36.17 -12.14 -3.26
CA ILE A 376 36.65 -12.27 -4.65
C ILE A 376 35.77 -13.29 -5.39
N PRO A 377 35.15 -12.94 -6.53
CA PRO A 377 34.33 -13.87 -7.30
C PRO A 377 35.07 -15.18 -7.65
N THR A 378 34.35 -16.30 -7.61
CA THR A 378 34.92 -17.65 -7.77
C THR A 378 35.67 -17.85 -9.09
N PHE A 379 35.23 -17.22 -10.19
CA PHE A 379 35.90 -17.33 -11.47
C PHE A 379 37.26 -16.62 -11.50
N ILE A 380 37.40 -15.52 -10.74
CA ILE A 380 38.70 -14.84 -10.57
C ILE A 380 39.60 -15.67 -9.65
N ARG A 381 39.07 -16.15 -8.51
CA ARG A 381 39.84 -16.97 -7.56
C ARG A 381 40.37 -18.27 -8.18
N LYS A 382 39.61 -18.90 -9.07
CA LYS A 382 39.97 -20.16 -9.74
C LYS A 382 40.57 -19.96 -11.12
N ASN A 383 40.82 -18.73 -11.53
CA ASN A 383 41.41 -18.37 -12.84
C ASN A 383 40.69 -19.06 -14.03
N ILE A 384 39.34 -19.09 -13.96
CA ILE A 384 38.52 -19.71 -15.00
C ILE A 384 38.40 -18.72 -16.16
N PRO A 385 38.86 -19.07 -17.36
CA PRO A 385 38.74 -18.18 -18.50
C PRO A 385 37.27 -17.99 -18.87
N VAL A 386 36.78 -16.76 -18.75
CA VAL A 386 35.45 -16.38 -19.22
C VAL A 386 35.58 -16.20 -20.71
N GLY A 387 35.05 -17.15 -21.49
CA GLY A 387 35.03 -17.06 -22.94
C GLY A 387 34.36 -15.76 -23.42
N ARG A 388 34.99 -15.15 -24.42
CA ARG A 388 34.47 -13.96 -25.13
C ARG A 388 33.31 -14.34 -26.02
#